data_83c9fd92e798080d79751f9a850d47ff
#
_entry.id   83c9fd92e798080d79751f9a850d47ff
#
_cell.length_a   1.000
_cell.length_b   1.000
_cell.length_c   1.000
_cell.angle_alpha   90.00
_cell.angle_beta   90.00
_cell.angle_gamma   90.00
#
_symmetry.space_group_name_H-M   'P 1'
#
loop_
_entity.id
_entity.type
_entity.pdbx_description
1 polymer ?
#
loop_
_entity_poly.entity_id
_entity_poly.type
_entity_poly.pdbx_seq_one_letter_code
_entity_poly.pdbx_strand_id
1 'polypeptide(L)' 'MKAIRGKLGLSQEAFALRFGFSPAAVRGWEQGRRQPEQAARVLLMVIDEAPQTVERVLRRAASL' A
#
# COMPACT_ATOMS: atom_id res chain seq x y z
N MET A 1 0.99 -1.95 9.16
CA MET A 1 1.70 -1.78 7.88
C MET A 1 2.57 -2.97 7.54
N LYS A 2 3.53 -3.30 8.37
CA LYS A 2 4.38 -4.46 8.13
C LYS A 2 3.60 -5.77 8.01
N ALA A 3 2.55 -5.92 8.80
CA ALA A 3 1.73 -7.13 8.78
C ALA A 3 1.03 -7.31 7.43
N ILE A 4 0.50 -6.22 6.88
CA ILE A 4 -0.17 -6.26 5.58
C ILE A 4 0.83 -6.64 4.49
N ARG A 5 1.98 -5.99 4.49
CA ARG A 5 3.04 -6.25 3.51
C ARG A 5 3.56 -7.69 3.63
N GLY A 6 3.72 -8.14 4.86
CA GLY A 6 4.21 -9.50 5.13
C GLY A 6 3.27 -10.58 4.61
N LYS A 7 1.97 -10.36 4.73
CA LYS A 7 0.97 -11.30 4.21
C LYS A 7 1.08 -11.46 2.70
N LEU A 8 1.52 -10.41 2.01
CA LEU A 8 1.64 -10.41 0.56
C LEU A 8 3.03 -10.82 0.09
N GLY A 9 3.98 -10.97 1.00
CA GLY A 9 5.35 -11.36 0.68
C GLY A 9 6.11 -10.30 -0.10
N LEU A 10 5.79 -9.03 0.11
CA LEU A 10 6.37 -7.94 -0.66
C LEU A 10 7.37 -7.13 0.16
N SER A 11 8.42 -6.64 -0.51
CA SER A 11 9.33 -5.66 0.08
C SER A 11 8.63 -4.32 0.22
N GLN A 12 9.24 -3.38 0.95
CA GLN A 12 8.69 -2.02 1.07
C GLN A 12 8.53 -1.37 -0.29
N GLU A 13 9.54 -1.48 -1.13
CA GLU A 13 9.49 -0.86 -2.46
C GLU A 13 8.44 -1.51 -3.35
N ALA A 14 8.40 -2.84 -3.37
CA ALA A 14 7.43 -3.55 -4.18
C ALA A 14 6.00 -3.25 -3.75
N PHE A 15 5.76 -3.18 -2.43
CA PHE A 15 4.46 -2.83 -1.90
C PHE A 15 4.06 -1.42 -2.33
N ALA A 16 4.97 -0.46 -2.18
CA ALA A 16 4.68 0.93 -2.53
C ALA A 16 4.33 1.06 -4.00
N LEU A 17 5.14 0.48 -4.87
CA LEU A 17 4.91 0.57 -6.31
C LEU A 17 3.61 -0.12 -6.72
N ARG A 18 3.31 -1.26 -6.11
CA ARG A 18 2.11 -2.02 -6.47
C ARG A 18 0.83 -1.30 -6.10
N PHE A 19 0.84 -0.58 -4.99
CA PHE A 19 -0.38 0.04 -4.46
C PHE A 19 -0.38 1.56 -4.57
N GLY A 20 0.56 2.15 -5.31
CA GLY A 20 0.54 3.58 -5.60
C GLY A 20 1.05 4.48 -4.49
N PHE A 21 1.85 3.95 -3.57
CA PHE A 21 2.49 4.76 -2.53
C PHE A 21 3.94 5.06 -2.91
N SER A 22 4.52 6.07 -2.27
CA SER A 22 5.97 6.27 -2.41
C SER A 22 6.71 5.35 -1.44
N PRO A 23 7.86 4.79 -1.83
CA PRO A 23 8.65 3.98 -0.91
C PRO A 23 9.05 4.73 0.35
N ALA A 24 9.32 6.04 0.23
CA ALA A 24 9.67 6.85 1.39
C ALA A 24 8.52 6.93 2.39
N ALA A 25 7.28 7.06 1.90
CA ALA A 25 6.11 7.10 2.77
C ALA A 25 5.94 5.78 3.52
N VAL A 26 6.06 4.66 2.80
CA VAL A 26 5.93 3.33 3.43
C VAL A 26 6.99 3.15 4.51
N ARG A 27 8.23 3.52 4.24
CA ARG A 27 9.30 3.44 5.24
C ARG A 27 9.00 4.30 6.46
N GLY A 28 8.53 5.53 6.21
CA GLY A 28 8.19 6.45 7.31
C GLY A 28 7.10 5.91 8.20
N TRP A 29 6.08 5.31 7.61
CA TRP A 29 4.98 4.71 8.36
C TRP A 29 5.46 3.53 9.21
N GLU A 30 6.29 2.66 8.63
CA GLU A 30 6.78 1.48 9.34
C GLU A 30 7.77 1.83 10.45
N GLN A 31 8.50 2.93 10.29
CA GLN A 31 9.45 3.39 11.30
C GLN A 31 8.81 4.30 12.36
N GLY A 32 7.54 4.62 12.21
CA GLY A 32 6.84 5.46 13.16
C GLY A 32 7.14 6.95 13.04
N ARG A 33 7.81 7.36 11.96
CA ARG A 33 8.15 8.77 11.73
C ARG A 33 6.99 9.57 11.18
N ARG A 34 6.10 8.90 10.47
CA ARG A 34 4.94 9.51 9.83
C ARG A 34 3.73 8.64 10.05
N GLN A 35 2.57 9.29 10.14
CA GLN A 35 1.30 8.59 10.18
C GLN A 35 0.66 8.67 8.80
N PRO A 36 0.07 7.59 8.30
CA PRO A 36 -0.65 7.68 7.03
C PRO A 36 -1.86 8.62 7.18
N GLU A 37 -2.11 9.39 6.14
CA GLU A 37 -3.29 10.24 6.07
C GLU A 37 -4.55 9.38 6.07
N GLN A 38 -5.70 10.01 6.32
CA GLN A 38 -6.96 9.29 6.40
C GLN A 38 -7.23 8.47 5.14
N ALA A 39 -7.03 9.07 3.97
CA ALA A 39 -7.24 8.36 2.70
C ALA A 39 -6.31 7.16 2.58
N ALA A 40 -5.05 7.32 2.97
CA ALA A 40 -4.08 6.22 2.92
C ALA A 40 -4.46 5.12 3.90
N ARG A 41 -4.96 5.48 5.09
CA ARG A 41 -5.42 4.49 6.06
C ARG A 41 -6.55 3.64 5.51
N VAL A 42 -7.53 4.29 4.91
CA VAL A 42 -8.67 3.57 4.32
C VAL A 42 -8.18 2.64 3.23
N LEU A 43 -7.27 3.11 2.38
CA LEU A 43 -6.71 2.29 1.33
C LEU A 43 -5.95 1.09 1.89
N LEU A 44 -5.17 1.30 2.96
CA LEU A 44 -4.45 0.21 3.60
C LEU A 44 -5.41 -0.85 4.14
N MET A 45 -6.55 -0.43 4.71
CA MET A 45 -7.56 -1.37 5.18
C MET A 45 -8.15 -2.18 4.04
N VAL A 46 -8.40 -1.54 2.90
CA VAL A 46 -8.91 -2.25 1.73
C VAL A 46 -7.88 -3.22 1.18
N ILE A 47 -6.61 -2.83 1.16
CA ILE A 47 -5.52 -3.71 0.72
C ILE A 47 -5.42 -4.93 1.63
N ASP A 48 -5.57 -4.72 2.94
CA ASP A 48 -5.50 -5.82 3.89
C ASP A 48 -6.59 -6.86 3.63
N GLU A 49 -7.77 -6.40 3.26
CA GLU A 49 -8.92 -7.27 3.07
C GLU A 49 -9.03 -7.82 1.65
N ALA A 50 -8.74 -6.99 0.64
CA ALA A 50 -8.94 -7.37 -0.76
C ALA A 50 -7.85 -6.80 -1.66
N PRO A 51 -6.60 -7.28 -1.52
CA PRO A 51 -5.48 -6.72 -2.29
C PRO A 51 -5.65 -6.88 -3.80
N GLN A 52 -6.23 -8.00 -4.26
CA GLN A 52 -6.43 -8.23 -5.69
C GLN A 52 -7.36 -7.20 -6.30
N THR A 53 -8.37 -6.79 -5.55
CA THR A 53 -9.32 -5.77 -6.02
C THR A 53 -8.61 -4.44 -6.24
N VAL A 54 -7.76 -4.05 -5.29
CA VAL A 54 -7.02 -2.80 -5.40
C VAL A 54 -6.06 -2.84 -6.59
N GLU A 55 -5.34 -3.94 -6.77
CA GLU A 55 -4.42 -4.10 -7.89
C GLU A 55 -5.16 -4.00 -9.23
N ARG A 56 -6.33 -4.61 -9.33
CA ARG A 56 -7.14 -4.55 -10.54
C ARG A 56 -7.58 -3.13 -10.85
N VAL A 57 -8.03 -2.40 -9.83
CA VAL A 57 -8.47 -1.02 -10.00
C VAL A 57 -7.32 -0.13 -10.45
N LEU A 58 -6.14 -0.30 -9.83
CA LEU A 58 -4.98 0.50 -10.19
C LEU A 58 -4.49 0.20 -11.60
N ARG A 59 -4.53 -1.06 -12.03
CA ARG A 59 -4.18 -1.40 -13.41
C ARG A 59 -5.15 -0.78 -14.41
N ARG A 60 -6.42 -0.79 -14.08
CA ARG A 60 -7.45 -0.16 -14.93
C ARG A 60 -7.21 1.35 -15.04
N ALA A 61 -6.91 1.99 -13.91
CA ALA A 61 -6.63 3.43 -13.90
C ALA A 61 -5.40 3.76 -14.75
N ALA A 62 -4.37 2.92 -14.70
CA ALA A 62 -3.16 3.13 -15.48
C ALA A 62 -3.41 2.98 -16.98
N SER A 63 -4.45 2.27 -17.37
CA SER A 63 -4.81 2.07 -18.78
C SER A 63 -5.66 3.18 -19.36
N LEU A 64 -6.13 4.08 -18.54
CA LEU A 64 -6.93 5.21 -18.99
C LEU A 64 -6.02 6.30 -19.56
#